data_67cfb945bfa398e99ce2471fa86b59fd
#
_entry.id   67cfb945bfa398e99ce2471fa86b59fd
#
_cell.length_a   1.000
_cell.length_b   1.000
_cell.length_c   1.000
_cell.angle_alpha   90.00
_cell.angle_beta   90.00
_cell.angle_gamma   90.00
#
_symmetry.space_group_name_H-M   'P 1'
#
loop_
_entity.id
_entity.type
_entity.pdbx_description
1 polymer ?
#
loop_
_entity_poly.entity_id
_entity_poly.type
_entity_poly.pdbx_seq_one_letter_code
_entity_poly.pdbx_strand_id
1 'polypeptide(L)'
;MQKCLMSRGRWLREALIMLEIKGLVEVRRGAGIYVLDNSGSQNTDSPDANVCNDAGPFELLQARQLLESNIAEFAALQATREDIVKMRQALQLEERELASSAPGSSESGDMQFHLAIAEATHNSMLVELFRQSWQWRENNPMWIQLHSHLDDSLYRKEWLGDHKQILAALIKKDARAAKLAMWQHLENVKQRLLEFSNVDDIYFDGYLFDSWPLDKVDA
;
A
#
# COMPACT_ATOMS: atom_id res chain seq x y z
N MET A 1 -13.42 -6.40 34.85
CA MET A 1 -13.59 -7.51 33.91
C MET A 1 -14.11 -7.08 32.50
N GLN A 2 -14.13 -5.78 32.17
CA GLN A 2 -14.71 -5.24 30.93
C GLN A 2 -13.69 -4.96 29.80
N LYS A 3 -12.39 -5.03 30.07
CA LYS A 3 -11.33 -4.75 29.08
C LYS A 3 -11.07 -5.87 28.04
N CYS A 4 -11.59 -7.08 28.25
CA CYS A 4 -11.33 -8.22 27.38
C CYS A 4 -12.32 -8.38 26.22
N LEU A 5 -13.45 -7.66 26.24
CA LEU A 5 -14.50 -7.77 25.22
C LEU A 5 -14.28 -6.80 24.04
N MET A 6 -13.59 -5.66 24.23
CA MET A 6 -13.35 -4.69 23.18
C MET A 6 -12.31 -5.16 22.15
N SER A 7 -11.32 -5.98 22.52
CA SER A 7 -10.35 -6.53 21.58
C SER A 7 -10.92 -7.62 20.66
N ARG A 8 -11.95 -8.34 21.12
CA ARG A 8 -12.57 -9.42 20.34
C ARG A 8 -13.43 -8.94 19.16
N GLY A 9 -14.07 -7.77 19.29
CA GLY A 9 -14.89 -7.19 18.21
C GLY A 9 -14.10 -6.79 16.98
N ARG A 10 -12.84 -6.43 17.17
CA ARG A 10 -11.93 -5.97 16.14
C ARG A 10 -11.43 -7.11 15.24
N TRP A 11 -10.92 -8.17 15.84
CA TRP A 11 -10.52 -9.39 15.12
C TRP A 11 -11.68 -10.02 14.36
N LEU A 12 -12.86 -9.97 14.94
CA LEU A 12 -14.06 -10.49 14.29
C LEU A 12 -14.40 -9.70 13.01
N ARG A 13 -14.18 -8.41 13.00
CA ARG A 13 -14.51 -7.55 11.86
C ARG A 13 -13.52 -7.71 10.71
N GLU A 14 -12.21 -7.71 11.00
CA GLU A 14 -11.20 -8.05 10.00
C GLU A 14 -11.45 -9.42 9.39
N ALA A 15 -11.77 -10.40 10.23
CA ALA A 15 -12.14 -11.73 9.76
C ALA A 15 -13.39 -11.70 8.86
N LEU A 16 -14.38 -10.87 9.16
CA LEU A 16 -15.59 -10.75 8.36
C LEU A 16 -15.33 -10.06 7.01
N ILE A 17 -14.53 -9.01 6.97
CA ILE A 17 -14.08 -8.38 5.73
C ILE A 17 -13.32 -9.40 4.88
N MET A 18 -12.40 -10.15 5.47
CA MET A 18 -11.68 -11.22 4.79
C MET A 18 -12.62 -12.30 4.23
N LEU A 19 -13.64 -12.67 4.98
CA LEU A 19 -14.62 -13.68 4.55
C LEU A 19 -15.52 -13.14 3.43
N GLU A 20 -15.88 -11.86 3.46
CA GLU A 20 -16.68 -11.22 2.41
C GLU A 20 -15.87 -11.13 1.11
N ILE A 21 -14.61 -10.76 1.19
CA ILE A 21 -13.69 -10.69 0.03
C ILE A 21 -13.43 -12.07 -0.56
N LYS A 22 -13.29 -13.10 0.29
CA LYS A 22 -13.19 -14.49 -0.17
C LYS A 22 -14.54 -15.03 -0.73
N GLY A 23 -15.58 -14.21 -0.74
CA GLY A 23 -16.90 -14.62 -1.21
C GLY A 23 -17.56 -15.69 -0.34
N LEU A 24 -17.11 -15.83 0.91
CA LEU A 24 -17.66 -16.80 1.88
C LEU A 24 -18.84 -16.24 2.66
N VAL A 25 -18.92 -14.92 2.78
CA VAL A 25 -20.03 -14.22 3.42
C VAL A 25 -20.43 -13.00 2.59
N GLU A 26 -21.65 -12.53 2.77
CA GLU A 26 -22.19 -11.28 2.24
C GLU A 26 -22.66 -10.43 3.42
N VAL A 27 -22.15 -9.20 3.55
CA VAL A 27 -22.59 -8.26 4.56
C VAL A 27 -23.72 -7.39 3.98
N ARG A 28 -24.95 -7.53 4.50
CA ARG A 28 -26.09 -6.71 4.11
C ARG A 28 -26.37 -5.67 5.19
N ARG A 29 -26.25 -4.40 4.84
CA ARG A 29 -26.50 -3.27 5.77
C ARG A 29 -27.85 -3.42 6.46
N GLY A 30 -27.84 -3.40 7.79
CA GLY A 30 -29.05 -3.49 8.62
C GLY A 30 -29.72 -4.88 8.65
N ALA A 31 -29.25 -5.87 7.89
CA ALA A 31 -29.86 -7.18 7.80
C ALA A 31 -28.95 -8.32 8.33
N GLY A 32 -27.63 -8.03 8.50
CA GLY A 32 -26.68 -9.02 9.06
C GLY A 32 -25.70 -9.59 8.06
N ILE A 33 -25.01 -10.66 8.48
CA ILE A 33 -23.99 -11.35 7.71
C ILE A 33 -24.53 -12.70 7.27
N TYR A 34 -24.49 -12.97 5.99
CA TYR A 34 -24.98 -14.19 5.37
C TYR A 34 -23.81 -15.03 4.89
N VAL A 35 -23.74 -16.29 5.33
CA VAL A 35 -22.75 -17.24 4.82
C VAL A 35 -23.18 -17.66 3.42
N LEU A 36 -22.29 -17.54 2.45
CA LEU A 36 -22.51 -17.98 1.08
C LEU A 36 -22.06 -19.43 0.94
N ASP A 37 -22.94 -20.27 0.39
CA ASP A 37 -22.63 -21.68 0.17
C ASP A 37 -21.75 -21.81 -1.09
N ASN A 38 -20.45 -21.87 -0.89
CA ASN A 38 -19.46 -21.89 -1.95
C ASN A 38 -18.93 -23.33 -2.19
N SER A 39 -19.84 -24.27 -2.34
CA SER A 39 -19.53 -25.71 -2.53
C SER A 39 -18.82 -26.07 -3.85
N GLY A 40 -18.26 -25.08 -4.57
CA GLY A 40 -17.65 -25.26 -5.89
C GLY A 40 -16.20 -24.79 -6.07
N SER A 41 -15.55 -24.22 -5.08
CA SER A 41 -14.18 -23.71 -5.26
C SER A 41 -13.13 -24.71 -4.73
N GLN A 42 -12.39 -25.30 -5.65
CA GLN A 42 -11.39 -26.33 -5.39
C GLN A 42 -10.21 -25.79 -4.59
N ASN A 43 -9.90 -26.49 -3.50
CA ASN A 43 -8.65 -26.40 -2.75
C ASN A 43 -7.45 -26.67 -3.66
N THR A 44 -6.55 -25.70 -3.78
CA THR A 44 -5.18 -25.98 -4.14
C THR A 44 -4.34 -25.83 -2.88
N ASP A 45 -4.26 -26.91 -2.11
CA ASP A 45 -3.38 -27.04 -0.96
C ASP A 45 -1.93 -27.13 -1.43
N SER A 46 -1.23 -25.98 -1.38
CA SER A 46 0.21 -25.93 -1.28
C SER A 46 0.54 -25.16 -0.01
N PRO A 47 1.19 -25.78 1.00
CA PRO A 47 1.41 -25.18 2.32
C PRO A 47 2.28 -23.91 2.30
N ASP A 48 3.10 -23.70 1.28
CA ASP A 48 4.06 -22.60 1.22
C ASP A 48 3.58 -21.34 0.47
N ALA A 49 2.43 -21.40 -0.23
CA ALA A 49 1.91 -20.26 -1.00
C ALA A 49 0.96 -19.34 -0.19
N ASN A 50 0.53 -19.75 1.00
CA ASN A 50 -0.64 -19.16 1.65
C ASN A 50 -0.35 -18.06 2.67
N VAL A 51 0.88 -17.90 3.17
CA VAL A 51 1.16 -16.94 4.26
C VAL A 51 0.95 -15.49 3.80
N CYS A 52 1.23 -15.19 2.53
CA CYS A 52 1.11 -13.82 2.00
C CYS A 52 -0.29 -13.50 1.44
N ASN A 53 -1.09 -14.52 1.13
CA ASN A 53 -2.47 -14.31 0.66
C ASN A 53 -3.45 -13.93 1.78
N ASP A 54 -3.05 -14.10 3.03
CA ASP A 54 -3.86 -13.77 4.19
C ASP A 54 -3.54 -12.38 4.79
N ALA A 55 -2.45 -11.75 4.36
CA ALA A 55 -2.10 -10.40 4.82
C ALA A 55 -3.13 -9.37 4.30
N GLY A 56 -3.66 -8.56 5.21
CA GLY A 56 -4.57 -7.48 4.85
C GLY A 56 -3.87 -6.33 4.10
N PRO A 57 -4.61 -5.48 3.37
CA PRO A 57 -4.01 -4.37 2.63
C PRO A 57 -3.33 -3.36 3.54
N PHE A 58 -3.83 -3.15 4.74
CA PHE A 58 -3.23 -2.24 5.72
C PHE A 58 -1.95 -2.81 6.35
N GLU A 59 -1.92 -4.12 6.61
CA GLU A 59 -0.72 -4.82 7.06
C GLU A 59 0.39 -4.74 5.98
N LEU A 60 0.01 -4.96 4.72
CA LEU A 60 0.92 -4.80 3.60
C LEU A 60 1.44 -3.36 3.48
N LEU A 61 0.57 -2.34 3.60
CA LEU A 61 0.97 -0.94 3.57
C LEU A 61 1.92 -0.58 4.72
N GLN A 62 1.68 -1.11 5.92
CA GLN A 62 2.58 -0.92 7.06
C GLN A 62 3.97 -1.52 6.77
N ALA A 63 4.03 -2.73 6.22
CA ALA A 63 5.30 -3.37 5.84
C ALA A 63 6.01 -2.57 4.74
N ARG A 64 5.29 -2.10 3.72
CA ARG A 64 5.82 -1.24 2.66
C ARG A 64 6.34 0.09 3.21
N GLN A 65 5.61 0.71 4.12
CA GLN A 65 6.01 1.96 4.76
C GLN A 65 7.37 1.84 5.45
N LEU A 66 7.58 0.75 6.20
CA LEU A 66 8.86 0.48 6.86
C LEU A 66 9.96 0.14 5.86
N LEU A 67 9.67 -0.68 4.87
CA LEU A 67 10.65 -1.11 3.88
C LEU A 67 11.05 0.04 2.95
N GLU A 68 10.09 0.65 2.26
CA GLU A 68 10.34 1.60 1.18
C GLU A 68 10.85 2.94 1.70
N SER A 69 10.46 3.38 2.90
CA SER A 69 11.04 4.59 3.49
C SER A 69 12.54 4.42 3.81
N ASN A 70 12.95 3.25 4.31
CA ASN A 70 14.37 2.95 4.54
C ASN A 70 15.13 2.73 3.23
N ILE A 71 14.51 2.14 2.22
CA ILE A 71 15.07 2.06 0.87
C ILE A 71 15.33 3.47 0.32
N ALA A 72 14.37 4.39 0.42
CA ALA A 72 14.51 5.77 -0.06
C ALA A 72 15.63 6.52 0.68
N GLU A 73 15.74 6.35 2.00
CA GLU A 73 16.85 6.89 2.80
C GLU A 73 18.21 6.43 2.26
N PHE A 74 18.35 5.13 2.05
CA PHE A 74 19.59 4.54 1.58
C PHE A 74 19.87 4.91 0.11
N ALA A 75 18.84 4.92 -0.75
CA ALA A 75 18.95 5.35 -2.15
C ALA A 75 19.45 6.79 -2.26
N ALA A 76 19.03 7.70 -1.40
CA ALA A 76 19.50 9.10 -1.41
C ALA A 76 21.03 9.20 -1.26
N LEU A 77 21.64 8.29 -0.51
CA LEU A 77 23.09 8.24 -0.30
C LEU A 77 23.82 7.64 -1.50
N GLN A 78 23.22 6.68 -2.20
CA GLN A 78 23.86 5.86 -3.22
C GLN A 78 23.54 6.29 -4.66
N ALA A 79 22.39 6.97 -4.88
CA ALA A 79 21.90 7.28 -6.21
C ALA A 79 22.91 8.01 -7.09
N THR A 80 23.07 7.49 -8.29
CA THR A 80 23.85 8.10 -9.38
C THR A 80 23.01 9.07 -10.20
N ARG A 81 23.64 9.74 -11.15
CA ARG A 81 22.90 10.58 -12.12
C ARG A 81 21.97 9.74 -13.02
N GLU A 82 22.40 8.54 -13.37
CA GLU A 82 21.61 7.62 -14.20
C GLU A 82 20.36 7.14 -13.45
N ASP A 83 20.47 6.87 -12.17
CA ASP A 83 19.31 6.48 -11.35
C ASP A 83 18.29 7.62 -11.27
N ILE A 84 18.74 8.85 -11.09
CA ILE A 84 17.87 10.03 -11.12
C ILE A 84 17.18 10.20 -12.49
N VAL A 85 17.86 9.87 -13.58
CA VAL A 85 17.24 9.90 -14.93
C VAL A 85 16.14 8.86 -15.04
N LYS A 86 16.36 7.63 -14.56
CA LYS A 86 15.34 6.57 -14.54
C LYS A 86 14.11 6.99 -13.71
N MET A 87 14.31 7.53 -12.52
CA MET A 87 13.22 8.02 -11.68
C MET A 87 12.41 9.12 -12.37
N ARG A 88 13.07 10.05 -13.06
CA ARG A 88 12.38 11.10 -13.84
C ARG A 88 11.58 10.52 -15.01
N GLN A 89 12.10 9.50 -15.68
CA GLN A 89 11.40 8.82 -16.77
C GLN A 89 10.14 8.12 -16.27
N ALA A 90 10.23 7.46 -15.09
CA ALA A 90 9.09 6.83 -14.45
C ALA A 90 7.99 7.85 -14.10
N LEU A 91 8.35 9.01 -13.52
CA LEU A 91 7.39 10.08 -13.24
C LEU A 91 6.77 10.66 -14.50
N GLN A 92 7.52 10.80 -15.59
CA GLN A 92 6.97 11.24 -16.86
C GLN A 92 5.99 10.22 -17.45
N LEU A 93 6.21 8.93 -17.22
CA LEU A 93 5.27 7.89 -17.61
C LEU A 93 3.99 8.01 -16.78
N GLU A 94 4.09 8.14 -15.48
CA GLU A 94 2.96 8.33 -14.57
C GLU A 94 2.13 9.58 -14.94
N GLU A 95 2.78 10.70 -15.26
CA GLU A 95 2.11 11.91 -15.75
C GLU A 95 1.31 11.67 -17.04
N ARG A 96 1.86 10.89 -17.98
CA ARG A 96 1.17 10.54 -19.23
C ARG A 96 -0.01 9.60 -18.98
N GLU A 97 0.16 8.62 -18.11
CA GLU A 97 -0.91 7.69 -17.71
C GLU A 97 -2.05 8.46 -17.06
N LEU A 98 -1.74 9.41 -16.16
CA LEU A 98 -2.72 10.29 -15.55
C LEU A 98 -3.45 11.19 -16.55
N ALA A 99 -2.75 11.69 -17.57
CA ALA A 99 -3.33 12.55 -18.62
C ALA A 99 -4.20 11.77 -19.61
N SER A 100 -3.97 10.47 -19.79
CA SER A 100 -4.69 9.66 -20.78
C SER A 100 -6.11 9.33 -20.39
N SER A 101 -6.48 9.49 -19.10
CA SER A 101 -7.84 9.27 -18.54
C SER A 101 -8.53 7.98 -19.01
N ALA A 102 -7.79 6.99 -19.47
CA ALA A 102 -8.35 5.73 -19.92
C ALA A 102 -8.76 4.89 -18.70
N PRO A 103 -10.01 4.40 -18.61
CA PRO A 103 -10.39 3.46 -17.56
C PRO A 103 -9.47 2.24 -17.60
N GLY A 104 -8.85 1.90 -16.47
CA GLY A 104 -7.89 0.79 -16.39
C GLY A 104 -6.49 1.14 -16.93
N SER A 105 -6.13 2.43 -17.02
CA SER A 105 -4.75 2.82 -17.34
C SER A 105 -3.80 2.19 -16.32
N SER A 106 -2.77 1.51 -16.85
CA SER A 106 -1.72 0.88 -16.05
C SER A 106 -1.11 1.89 -15.07
N GLU A 107 -0.83 1.47 -13.86
CA GLU A 107 -0.01 2.21 -12.88
C GLU A 107 1.47 1.86 -13.03
N SER A 108 1.87 1.67 -14.26
CA SER A 108 3.22 1.25 -14.59
C SER A 108 4.26 2.32 -14.21
N GLY A 109 3.91 3.61 -14.30
CA GLY A 109 4.75 4.72 -13.87
C GLY A 109 5.02 4.73 -12.37
N ASP A 110 3.99 4.52 -11.54
CA ASP A 110 4.06 4.37 -10.10
C ASP A 110 5.04 3.23 -9.72
N MET A 111 4.77 2.02 -10.24
CA MET A 111 5.63 0.86 -10.01
C MET A 111 7.08 1.11 -10.42
N GLN A 112 7.31 1.69 -11.61
CA GLN A 112 8.65 1.95 -12.11
C GLN A 112 9.38 3.01 -11.28
N PHE A 113 8.67 4.00 -10.72
CA PHE A 113 9.27 5.00 -9.86
C PHE A 113 9.80 4.39 -8.57
N HIS A 114 8.98 3.62 -7.87
CA HIS A 114 9.38 2.93 -6.65
C HIS A 114 10.50 1.90 -6.91
N LEU A 115 10.42 1.16 -8.02
CA LEU A 115 11.48 0.23 -8.43
C LEU A 115 12.80 0.95 -8.70
N ALA A 116 12.78 2.11 -9.40
CA ALA A 116 13.97 2.88 -9.67
C ALA A 116 14.63 3.40 -8.39
N ILE A 117 13.86 3.72 -7.34
CA ILE A 117 14.39 4.06 -6.02
C ILE A 117 15.07 2.85 -5.39
N ALA A 118 14.43 1.67 -5.44
CA ALA A 118 15.02 0.45 -4.91
C ALA A 118 16.33 0.09 -5.64
N GLU A 119 16.35 0.18 -6.97
CA GLU A 119 17.55 -0.05 -7.78
C GLU A 119 18.68 0.93 -7.46
N ALA A 120 18.36 2.19 -7.14
CA ALA A 120 19.34 3.22 -6.77
C ALA A 120 20.06 2.94 -5.45
N THR A 121 19.62 1.96 -4.68
CA THR A 121 20.37 1.45 -3.51
C THR A 121 21.59 0.63 -3.93
N HIS A 122 21.65 0.16 -5.18
CA HIS A 122 22.64 -0.80 -5.70
C HIS A 122 22.75 -2.07 -4.86
N ASN A 123 21.65 -2.46 -4.19
CA ASN A 123 21.53 -3.64 -3.34
C ASN A 123 20.44 -4.56 -3.90
N SER A 124 20.85 -5.65 -4.54
CA SER A 124 19.92 -6.60 -5.18
C SER A 124 18.91 -7.22 -4.22
N MET A 125 19.28 -7.40 -2.94
CA MET A 125 18.35 -7.94 -1.94
C MET A 125 17.24 -6.95 -1.62
N LEU A 126 17.53 -5.64 -1.51
CA LEU A 126 16.50 -4.62 -1.31
C LEU A 126 15.57 -4.52 -2.52
N VAL A 127 16.12 -4.63 -3.73
CA VAL A 127 15.32 -4.68 -4.96
C VAL A 127 14.39 -5.88 -4.97
N GLU A 128 14.87 -7.06 -4.55
CA GLU A 128 14.06 -8.27 -4.51
C GLU A 128 12.95 -8.18 -3.46
N LEU A 129 13.26 -7.71 -2.25
CA LEU A 129 12.25 -7.47 -1.20
C LEU A 129 11.18 -6.48 -1.65
N PHE A 130 11.57 -5.40 -2.35
CA PHE A 130 10.62 -4.48 -2.95
C PHE A 130 9.73 -5.18 -3.97
N ARG A 131 10.28 -5.94 -4.91
CA ARG A 131 9.51 -6.66 -5.94
C ARG A 131 8.50 -7.63 -5.33
N GLN A 132 8.91 -8.38 -4.31
CA GLN A 132 8.00 -9.28 -3.60
C GLN A 132 6.85 -8.52 -2.93
N SER A 133 7.13 -7.41 -2.24
CA SER A 133 6.10 -6.59 -1.62
C SER A 133 5.12 -6.03 -2.65
N TRP A 134 5.61 -5.66 -3.83
CA TRP A 134 4.78 -5.18 -4.93
C TRP A 134 3.90 -6.27 -5.54
N GLN A 135 4.45 -7.46 -5.76
CA GLN A 135 3.68 -8.62 -6.23
C GLN A 135 2.54 -8.99 -5.28
N TRP A 136 2.79 -8.89 -3.96
CA TRP A 136 1.74 -9.09 -2.96
C TRP A 136 0.62 -8.05 -3.08
N ARG A 137 0.97 -6.78 -3.35
CA ARG A 137 0.00 -5.74 -3.63
C ARG A 137 -0.86 -6.09 -4.86
N GLU A 138 -0.23 -6.41 -5.99
CA GLU A 138 -0.92 -6.69 -7.24
C GLU A 138 -1.82 -7.93 -7.18
N ASN A 139 -1.39 -8.95 -6.44
CA ASN A 139 -2.12 -10.21 -6.35
C ASN A 139 -3.08 -10.28 -5.15
N ASN A 140 -3.11 -9.27 -4.29
CA ASN A 140 -3.98 -9.26 -3.13
C ASN A 140 -5.42 -8.89 -3.53
N PRO A 141 -6.41 -9.79 -3.37
CA PRO A 141 -7.80 -9.52 -3.76
C PRO A 141 -8.40 -8.30 -3.06
N MET A 142 -8.01 -8.07 -1.81
CA MET A 142 -8.46 -6.92 -1.03
C MET A 142 -7.93 -5.61 -1.61
N TRP A 143 -6.66 -5.59 -2.02
CA TRP A 143 -6.08 -4.42 -2.67
C TRP A 143 -6.79 -4.11 -3.99
N ILE A 144 -7.01 -5.12 -4.82
CA ILE A 144 -7.71 -4.99 -6.11
C ILE A 144 -9.11 -4.41 -5.90
N GLN A 145 -9.84 -4.94 -4.91
CA GLN A 145 -11.20 -4.48 -4.61
C GLN A 145 -11.21 -3.06 -4.05
N LEU A 146 -10.35 -2.73 -3.09
CA LEU A 146 -10.20 -1.38 -2.56
C LEU A 146 -9.80 -0.40 -3.66
N HIS A 147 -8.87 -0.80 -4.53
CA HIS A 147 -8.40 0.04 -5.62
C HIS A 147 -9.47 0.28 -6.69
N SER A 148 -10.37 -0.67 -6.92
CA SER A 148 -11.51 -0.49 -7.84
C SER A 148 -12.52 0.56 -7.38
N HIS A 149 -12.55 0.88 -6.10
CA HIS A 149 -13.37 1.96 -5.53
C HIS A 149 -12.67 3.34 -5.55
N LEU A 150 -11.37 3.37 -5.87
CA LEU A 150 -10.58 4.60 -5.99
C LEU A 150 -10.70 5.20 -7.41
N ASP A 151 -11.91 5.36 -7.90
CA ASP A 151 -12.18 5.80 -9.29
C ASP A 151 -11.93 7.29 -9.55
N ASP A 152 -11.18 7.96 -8.66
CA ASP A 152 -10.96 9.40 -8.73
C ASP A 152 -9.52 9.74 -9.16
N SER A 153 -9.40 10.41 -10.28
CA SER A 153 -8.15 10.98 -10.80
C SER A 153 -7.48 11.99 -9.82
N LEU A 154 -8.20 12.42 -8.78
CA LEU A 154 -7.68 13.37 -7.79
C LEU A 154 -6.58 12.75 -6.92
N TYR A 155 -6.79 11.55 -6.38
CA TYR A 155 -5.80 10.89 -5.53
C TYR A 155 -4.50 10.59 -6.29
N ARG A 156 -4.59 10.20 -7.58
CA ARG A 156 -3.42 9.95 -8.42
C ARG A 156 -2.59 11.21 -8.65
N LYS A 157 -3.21 12.40 -8.70
CA LYS A 157 -2.51 13.68 -8.77
C LYS A 157 -1.78 14.01 -7.46
N GLU A 158 -2.41 13.70 -6.34
CA GLU A 158 -1.80 13.87 -5.02
C GLU A 158 -0.57 12.97 -4.88
N TRP A 159 -0.69 11.68 -5.24
CA TRP A 159 0.42 10.73 -5.20
C TRP A 159 1.57 11.12 -6.12
N LEU A 160 1.27 11.57 -7.33
CA LEU A 160 2.29 12.14 -8.22
C LEU A 160 2.99 13.35 -7.60
N GLY A 161 2.27 14.18 -6.84
CA GLY A 161 2.83 15.27 -6.06
C GLY A 161 3.81 14.79 -5.00
N ASP A 162 3.45 13.73 -4.26
CA ASP A 162 4.31 13.07 -3.27
C ASP A 162 5.58 12.49 -3.92
N HIS A 163 5.45 11.81 -5.05
CA HIS A 163 6.59 11.25 -5.80
C HIS A 163 7.57 12.35 -6.24
N LYS A 164 7.08 13.52 -6.65
CA LYS A 164 7.93 14.69 -6.97
C LYS A 164 8.69 15.19 -5.75
N GLN A 165 8.09 15.15 -4.57
CA GLN A 165 8.78 15.52 -3.31
C GLN A 165 9.86 14.50 -2.95
N ILE A 166 9.57 13.21 -3.09
CA ILE A 166 10.55 12.13 -2.89
C ILE A 166 11.75 12.34 -3.84
N LEU A 167 11.47 12.52 -5.14
CA LEU A 167 12.54 12.74 -6.12
C LEU A 167 13.36 13.99 -5.81
N ALA A 168 12.74 15.08 -5.34
CA ALA A 168 13.46 16.29 -4.96
C ALA A 168 14.43 16.06 -3.80
N ALA A 169 14.05 15.24 -2.80
CA ALA A 169 14.91 14.85 -1.70
C ALA A 169 16.09 13.97 -2.17
N LEU A 170 15.81 12.99 -3.05
CA LEU A 170 16.83 12.12 -3.63
C LEU A 170 17.87 12.90 -4.46
N ILE A 171 17.43 13.88 -5.26
CA ILE A 171 18.33 14.76 -6.04
C ILE A 171 19.24 15.56 -5.12
N LYS A 172 18.72 16.03 -3.99
CA LYS A 172 19.49 16.79 -2.98
C LYS A 172 20.39 15.89 -2.14
N LYS A 173 20.28 14.57 -2.27
CA LYS A 173 20.93 13.57 -1.42
C LYS A 173 20.59 13.76 0.06
N ASP A 174 19.40 14.27 0.34
CA ASP A 174 18.88 14.40 1.70
C ASP A 174 18.17 13.09 2.10
N ALA A 175 18.95 12.23 2.75
CA ALA A 175 18.50 10.89 3.14
C ALA A 175 17.30 10.94 4.09
N ARG A 176 17.33 11.88 5.07
CA ARG A 176 16.25 12.04 6.03
C ARG A 176 14.97 12.53 5.35
N ALA A 177 15.07 13.53 4.49
CA ALA A 177 13.93 14.06 3.76
C ALA A 177 13.36 13.00 2.79
N ALA A 178 14.20 12.19 2.13
CA ALA A 178 13.77 11.11 1.27
C ALA A 178 12.98 10.05 2.03
N LYS A 179 13.46 9.63 3.20
CA LYS A 179 12.75 8.71 4.11
C LYS A 179 11.39 9.25 4.51
N LEU A 180 11.35 10.48 4.99
CA LEU A 180 10.14 11.15 5.44
C LEU A 180 9.11 11.28 4.33
N ALA A 181 9.56 11.70 3.15
CA ALA A 181 8.67 11.90 2.00
C ALA A 181 8.07 10.57 1.52
N MET A 182 8.87 9.49 1.44
CA MET A 182 8.37 8.15 1.10
C MET A 182 7.40 7.63 2.16
N TRP A 183 7.76 7.79 3.43
CA TRP A 183 6.89 7.39 4.53
C TRP A 183 5.54 8.11 4.47
N GLN A 184 5.56 9.44 4.26
CA GLN A 184 4.36 10.26 4.17
C GLN A 184 3.51 9.89 2.96
N HIS A 185 4.14 9.61 1.82
CA HIS A 185 3.43 9.12 0.63
C HIS A 185 2.61 7.86 0.95
N LEU A 186 3.24 6.85 1.54
CA LEU A 186 2.53 5.60 1.88
C LEU A 186 1.51 5.79 3.02
N GLU A 187 1.73 6.76 3.90
CA GLU A 187 0.71 7.18 4.87
C GLU A 187 -0.50 7.80 4.19
N ASN A 188 -0.29 8.67 3.19
CA ASN A 188 -1.37 9.28 2.40
C ASN A 188 -2.18 8.20 1.65
N VAL A 189 -1.50 7.19 1.08
CA VAL A 189 -2.15 6.02 0.46
C VAL A 189 -3.00 5.27 1.48
N LYS A 190 -2.44 4.99 2.67
CA LYS A 190 -3.14 4.30 3.75
C LYS A 190 -4.38 5.07 4.21
N GLN A 191 -4.25 6.38 4.44
CA GLN A 191 -5.37 7.24 4.87
C GLN A 191 -6.47 7.26 3.83
N ARG A 192 -6.11 7.32 2.54
CA ARG A 192 -7.11 7.29 1.47
C ARG A 192 -7.87 5.96 1.43
N LEU A 193 -7.19 4.84 1.60
CA LEU A 193 -7.84 3.53 1.69
C LEU A 193 -8.73 3.42 2.95
N LEU A 194 -8.31 4.00 4.07
CA LEU A 194 -9.13 4.07 5.28
C LEU A 194 -10.44 4.83 5.07
N GLU A 195 -10.41 5.96 4.36
CA GLU A 195 -11.62 6.75 4.04
C GLU A 195 -12.66 5.91 3.29
N PHE A 196 -12.23 5.07 2.36
CA PHE A 196 -13.14 4.17 1.63
C PHE A 196 -13.63 3.00 2.47
N SER A 197 -12.83 2.53 3.40
CA SER A 197 -13.17 1.42 4.29
C SER A 197 -14.16 1.84 5.39
N ASN A 198 -14.26 3.15 5.69
CA ASN A 198 -14.80 3.67 6.94
C ASN A 198 -16.17 4.35 6.80
N VAL A 199 -16.85 4.17 5.68
CA VAL A 199 -17.98 5.03 5.32
C VAL A 199 -19.14 5.05 6.33
N ASP A 200 -19.27 4.06 7.26
CA ASP A 200 -20.38 4.04 8.21
C ASP A 200 -20.10 3.34 9.56
N ASP A 201 -18.86 3.14 9.95
CA ASP A 201 -18.59 2.37 11.17
C ASP A 201 -17.96 3.19 12.30
N ILE A 202 -18.79 3.50 13.30
CA ILE A 202 -18.39 4.19 14.55
C ILE A 202 -17.35 3.45 15.40
N TYR A 203 -16.99 2.19 15.00
CA TYR A 203 -16.07 1.33 15.72
C TYR A 203 -14.83 0.94 14.90
N PHE A 204 -14.65 1.52 13.70
CA PHE A 204 -13.46 1.27 12.90
C PHE A 204 -12.25 1.95 13.54
N ASP A 205 -11.38 1.15 14.11
CA ASP A 205 -10.12 1.61 14.69
C ASP A 205 -8.95 1.33 13.71
N GLY A 206 -8.80 2.23 12.74
CA GLY A 206 -7.71 2.17 11.75
C GLY A 206 -6.31 2.38 12.34
N TYR A 207 -6.22 2.77 13.61
CA TYR A 207 -4.96 3.05 14.33
C TYR A 207 -4.10 1.82 14.60
N LEU A 208 -4.60 0.61 14.33
CA LEU A 208 -3.83 -0.63 14.50
C LEU A 208 -2.63 -0.75 13.60
N PHE A 209 -2.71 -0.12 12.45
CA PHE A 209 -1.69 -0.18 11.41
C PHE A 209 -0.83 1.08 11.37
N ASP A 210 -0.88 1.90 12.42
CA ASP A 210 0.07 2.98 12.55
C ASP A 210 1.47 2.39 12.70
N SER A 211 2.29 2.59 11.69
CA SER A 211 3.70 2.42 11.81
C SER A 211 4.23 3.71 12.43
N TRP A 212 4.80 3.58 13.60
CA TRP A 212 5.44 4.69 14.29
C TRP A 212 6.86 4.86 13.74
N PRO A 213 7.12 5.80 12.84
CA PRO A 213 8.33 5.68 12.04
C PRO A 213 9.47 6.55 12.51
N LEU A 214 9.15 7.63 13.12
CA LEU A 214 10.14 8.67 13.33
C LEU A 214 9.79 9.33 14.62
N ASP A 215 10.73 9.27 15.56
CA ASP A 215 10.70 10.21 16.66
C ASP A 215 10.36 11.57 16.06
N LYS A 216 9.27 12.18 16.51
CA LYS A 216 9.11 13.62 16.38
C LYS A 216 10.31 14.17 17.13
N VAL A 217 11.44 14.22 16.44
CA VAL A 217 12.61 14.93 16.95
C VAL A 217 12.13 16.34 17.03
N ASP A 218 11.98 16.78 18.27
CA ASP A 218 11.62 18.12 18.63
C ASP A 218 12.35 19.11 17.73
N ALA A 219 11.55 19.95 17.09
CA ALA A 219 12.04 21.08 16.31
C ALA A 219 12.63 22.12 17.25
#